data_ec99244f22b59b64c8bbc683e332a79f
#
_entry.id   ec99244f22b59b64c8bbc683e332a79f
#
_cell.length_a   1.000
_cell.length_b   1.000
_cell.length_c   1.000
_cell.angle_alpha   90.00
_cell.angle_beta   90.00
_cell.angle_gamma   90.00
#
_symmetry.space_group_name_H-M   'P 1'
#
loop_
_entity.id
_entity.type
_entity.pdbx_description
1 polymer ?
#
loop_
_entity_poly.entity_id
_entity_poly.type
_entity_poly.pdbx_seq_one_letter_code
_entity_poly.pdbx_strand_id
1 'polypeptide(L)'
;MHPYLCPNCKTNRSRFNIIRQQPQAVRMDPESGQVLSEYDQNGLDPFHTAYRGPDVKVQCGSCGLIEDEKSFTAFAAHNKWNG
;
A
#
# COMPACT_ATOMS: atom_id res chain seq x y z
N MET A 1 -4.74 -0.02 -17.30
CA MET A 1 -5.24 0.38 -15.97
C MET A 1 -6.42 -0.51 -15.61
N HIS A 2 -6.44 -1.01 -14.38
CA HIS A 2 -7.49 -1.94 -13.95
C HIS A 2 -8.51 -1.19 -13.09
N PRO A 3 -9.80 -1.40 -13.32
CA PRO A 3 -10.81 -0.79 -12.47
C PRO A 3 -10.80 -1.39 -11.06
N TYR A 4 -11.33 -0.63 -10.10
CA TYR A 4 -11.45 -1.04 -8.71
C TYR A 4 -12.93 -1.21 -8.34
N LEU A 5 -13.18 -2.13 -7.44
CA LEU A 5 -14.46 -2.25 -6.75
C LEU A 5 -14.15 -2.58 -5.30
N CYS A 6 -14.73 -1.85 -4.37
CA CYS A 6 -14.52 -2.12 -2.96
C CYS A 6 -15.14 -3.46 -2.55
N PRO A 7 -14.35 -4.40 -2.00
CA PRO A 7 -14.89 -5.70 -1.59
C PRO A 7 -15.75 -5.65 -0.34
N ASN A 8 -15.70 -4.55 0.40
CA ASN A 8 -16.48 -4.39 1.62
C ASN A 8 -17.88 -3.80 1.35
N CYS A 9 -17.96 -2.61 0.77
CA CYS A 9 -19.24 -1.99 0.48
C CYS A 9 -19.87 -2.49 -0.83
N LYS A 10 -19.04 -3.03 -1.73
CA LYS A 10 -19.46 -3.70 -2.99
C LYS A 10 -20.16 -2.79 -4.00
N THR A 11 -20.17 -1.49 -3.78
CA THR A 11 -20.84 -0.52 -4.65
C THR A 11 -19.91 0.56 -5.17
N ASN A 12 -18.86 0.90 -4.43
CA ASN A 12 -17.96 1.99 -4.82
C ASN A 12 -17.02 1.55 -5.92
N ARG A 13 -17.09 2.24 -7.07
CA ARG A 13 -16.22 2.00 -8.23
C ARG A 13 -15.45 3.25 -8.66
N SER A 14 -15.61 4.37 -7.98
CA SER A 14 -15.09 5.65 -8.46
C SER A 14 -14.33 6.48 -7.45
N ARG A 15 -14.52 6.28 -6.16
CA ARG A 15 -13.91 7.13 -5.12
C ARG A 15 -12.94 6.34 -4.28
N PHE A 16 -11.65 6.58 -4.50
CA PHE A 16 -10.58 5.86 -3.82
C PHE A 16 -9.45 6.80 -3.47
N ASN A 17 -8.74 6.49 -2.38
CA ASN A 17 -7.46 7.10 -2.08
C ASN A 17 -6.38 6.10 -2.42
N ILE A 18 -5.42 6.51 -3.23
CA ILE A 18 -4.28 5.67 -3.60
C ILE A 18 -3.13 6.04 -2.67
N ILE A 19 -2.69 5.07 -1.89
CA ILE A 19 -1.66 5.27 -0.87
C ILE A 19 -0.35 4.66 -1.37
N ARG A 20 0.61 5.51 -1.71
CA ARG A 20 1.90 5.05 -2.20
C ARG A 20 2.81 4.76 -1.03
N GLN A 21 3.34 3.55 -0.98
CA GLN A 21 4.24 3.11 0.09
C GLN A 21 5.66 3.56 -0.23
N GLN A 22 6.24 4.37 0.64
CA GLN A 22 7.62 4.83 0.50
C GLN A 22 8.42 4.36 1.71
N PRO A 23 9.04 3.19 1.64
CA PRO A 23 9.79 2.67 2.76
C PRO A 23 11.04 3.50 3.01
N GLN A 24 11.26 3.86 4.27
CA GLN A 24 12.45 4.57 4.72
C GLN A 24 13.26 3.64 5.60
N ALA A 25 14.40 3.18 5.12
CA ALA A 25 15.28 2.34 5.92
C ALA A 25 16.04 3.20 6.91
N VAL A 26 16.04 2.81 8.18
CA VAL A 26 16.71 3.56 9.24
C VAL A 26 17.49 2.62 10.14
N ARG A 27 18.55 3.15 10.75
CA ARG A 27 19.23 2.47 11.84
C ARG A 27 19.01 3.29 13.11
N MET A 28 18.51 2.67 14.14
CA MET A 28 18.16 3.33 15.40
C MET A 28 19.06 2.90 16.53
N ASP A 29 19.23 3.80 17.52
CA ASP A 29 19.81 3.45 18.79
C ASP A 29 18.83 2.53 19.53
N PRO A 30 19.22 1.31 19.90
CA PRO A 30 18.28 0.38 20.54
C PRO A 30 17.83 0.80 21.93
N GLU A 31 18.52 1.70 22.59
CA GLU A 31 18.15 2.16 23.92
C GLU A 31 17.25 3.40 23.89
N SER A 32 17.58 4.38 23.06
CA SER A 32 16.87 5.65 23.01
C SER A 32 15.79 5.72 21.93
N GLY A 33 15.89 4.88 20.89
CA GLY A 33 15.01 4.95 19.72
C GLY A 33 15.36 6.09 18.79
N GLN A 34 16.48 6.75 19.01
CA GLN A 34 16.92 7.83 18.14
C GLN A 34 17.43 7.28 16.80
N VAL A 35 17.03 7.91 15.69
CA VAL A 35 17.49 7.54 14.35
C VAL A 35 18.94 7.99 14.19
N LEU A 36 19.83 7.05 13.96
CA LEU A 36 21.27 7.30 13.77
C LEU A 36 21.64 7.49 12.30
N SER A 37 20.98 6.75 11.42
CA SER A 37 21.25 6.81 9.98
C SER A 37 19.97 6.54 9.20
N GLU A 38 19.84 7.17 8.05
CA GLU A 38 18.76 6.94 7.12
C GLU A 38 19.36 6.48 5.80
N TYR A 39 18.71 5.51 5.16
CA TYR A 39 19.19 4.93 3.90
C TYR A 39 18.09 4.98 2.85
N ASP A 40 18.52 5.19 1.61
CA ASP A 40 17.74 4.97 0.43
C ASP A 40 17.63 3.46 0.17
N GLN A 41 16.60 2.99 -0.45
CA GLN A 41 16.45 1.56 -0.76
C GLN A 41 17.52 1.05 -1.73
N ASN A 42 18.20 1.93 -2.44
CA ASN A 42 19.32 1.58 -3.33
C ASN A 42 20.67 1.61 -2.64
N GLY A 43 20.76 2.16 -1.44
CA GLY A 43 22.00 2.32 -0.71
C GLY A 43 21.98 1.67 0.67
N LEU A 44 21.32 0.53 0.79
CA LEU A 44 21.19 -0.14 2.08
C LEU A 44 22.49 -0.73 2.58
N ASP A 45 22.62 -0.74 3.91
CA ASP A 45 23.66 -1.46 4.64
C ASP A 45 23.56 -2.95 4.29
N PRO A 46 24.69 -3.68 4.18
CA PRO A 46 24.69 -5.13 3.86
C PRO A 46 23.84 -5.99 4.81
N PHE A 47 23.63 -5.54 6.03
CA PHE A 47 22.84 -6.26 7.02
C PHE A 47 21.36 -5.83 7.05
N HIS A 48 20.98 -4.89 6.19
CA HIS A 48 19.62 -4.35 6.17
C HIS A 48 18.84 -4.95 5.00
N THR A 49 17.70 -5.58 5.31
CA THR A 49 16.85 -6.18 4.28
C THR A 49 16.07 -5.09 3.54
N ALA A 50 16.04 -5.19 2.23
CA ALA A 50 15.26 -4.27 1.41
C ALA A 50 13.76 -4.53 1.60
N TYR A 51 12.97 -3.46 1.48
CA TYR A 51 11.51 -3.57 1.54
C TYR A 51 10.99 -4.34 0.32
N ARG A 52 10.15 -5.33 0.56
CA ARG A 52 9.52 -6.15 -0.49
C ARG A 52 8.01 -6.22 -0.36
N GLY A 53 7.43 -5.30 0.41
CA GLY A 53 5.98 -5.24 0.57
C GLY A 53 5.29 -4.58 -0.63
N PRO A 54 3.99 -4.35 -0.56
CA PRO A 54 3.25 -3.70 -1.65
C PRO A 54 3.66 -2.25 -1.84
N ASP A 55 3.76 -1.83 -3.10
CA ASP A 55 4.09 -0.44 -3.45
C ASP A 55 2.91 0.49 -3.25
N VAL A 56 1.70 -0.04 -3.38
CA VAL A 56 0.48 0.74 -3.36
C VAL A 56 -0.57 0.04 -2.53
N LYS A 57 -1.24 0.80 -1.66
CA LYS A 57 -2.47 0.38 -1.00
C LYS A 57 -3.59 1.28 -1.45
N VAL A 58 -4.82 0.79 -1.35
CA VAL A 58 -6.00 1.53 -1.78
C VAL A 58 -6.99 1.61 -0.62
N GLN A 59 -7.55 2.79 -0.43
CA GLN A 59 -8.62 3.00 0.53
C GLN A 59 -9.91 3.31 -0.20
N CYS A 60 -10.98 2.63 0.16
CA CYS A 60 -12.31 2.98 -0.35
C CYS A 60 -12.72 4.34 0.20
N GLY A 61 -13.04 5.28 -0.68
CA GLY A 61 -13.45 6.62 -0.30
C GLY A 61 -14.87 6.70 0.27
N SER A 62 -15.60 5.60 0.27
CA SER A 62 -16.96 5.54 0.81
C SER A 62 -17.01 4.90 2.19
N CYS A 63 -16.43 3.71 2.35
CA CYS A 63 -16.50 2.98 3.61
C CYS A 63 -15.20 3.00 4.43
N GLY A 64 -14.09 3.43 3.83
CA GLY A 64 -12.81 3.57 4.53
C GLY A 64 -11.95 2.31 4.58
N LEU A 65 -12.38 1.21 3.97
CA LEU A 65 -11.58 -0.02 3.92
C LEU A 65 -10.24 0.23 3.25
N ILE A 66 -9.15 -0.19 3.90
CA ILE A 66 -7.79 -0.09 3.34
C ILE A 66 -7.26 -1.51 3.10
N GLU A 67 -6.90 -1.80 1.86
CA GLU A 67 -6.34 -3.09 1.47
C GLU A 67 -5.33 -2.88 0.36
N ASP A 68 -4.65 -3.96 -0.04
CA ASP A 68 -3.75 -3.93 -1.17
C ASP A 68 -4.54 -3.67 -2.46
N GLU A 69 -3.91 -3.03 -3.42
CA GLU A 69 -4.54 -2.73 -4.72
C GLU A 69 -5.17 -3.98 -5.34
N LYS A 70 -4.50 -5.12 -5.20
CA LYS A 70 -4.95 -6.39 -5.76
C LYS A 70 -6.34 -6.79 -5.26
N SER A 71 -6.68 -6.49 -4.02
CA SER A 71 -7.99 -6.80 -3.46
C SER A 71 -9.10 -6.07 -4.22
N PHE A 72 -8.86 -4.82 -4.58
CA PHE A 72 -9.83 -4.00 -5.32
C PHE A 72 -9.92 -4.39 -6.79
N THR A 73 -8.80 -4.68 -7.43
CA THR A 73 -8.78 -5.05 -8.85
C THR A 73 -9.35 -6.45 -9.06
N ALA A 74 -9.02 -7.40 -8.18
CA ALA A 74 -9.53 -8.76 -8.26
C ALA A 74 -11.04 -8.80 -8.05
N PHE A 75 -11.54 -8.06 -7.08
CA PHE A 75 -12.98 -8.01 -6.81
C PHE A 75 -13.74 -7.38 -7.98
N ALA A 76 -13.18 -6.32 -8.58
CA ALA A 76 -13.77 -5.71 -9.78
C ALA A 76 -13.78 -6.67 -10.96
N ALA A 77 -12.73 -7.47 -11.14
CA ALA A 77 -12.64 -8.44 -12.22
C ALA A 77 -13.68 -9.54 -12.10
N HIS A 78 -14.01 -9.95 -10.86
CA HIS A 78 -15.03 -10.97 -10.60
C HIS A 78 -16.46 -10.41 -10.64
N ASN A 79 -16.61 -9.09 -10.54
CA ASN A 79 -17.92 -8.42 -10.47
C ASN A 79 -17.95 -7.30 -11.51
N LYS A 80 -17.92 -7.69 -12.77
CA LYS A 80 -17.82 -6.73 -13.87
C LYS A 80 -19.01 -5.77 -13.91
N TRP A 81 -18.72 -4.54 -14.23
CA TRP A 81 -19.72 -3.50 -14.42
C TRP A 81 -20.49 -3.76 -15.71
N ASN A 82 -21.80 -3.84 -15.62
CA ASN A 82 -22.69 -4.13 -16.75
C ASN A 82 -23.49 -2.93 -17.24
N GLY A 83 -23.23 -1.76 -16.74
CA GLY A 83 -23.98 -0.60 -17.13
C GLY A 83 -23.22 0.66 -17.10
#